data_b89b239935a91a52fd95a52baa6a119b
#
_entry.id   b89b239935a91a52fd95a52baa6a119b
#
_cell.length_a   1.000
_cell.length_b   1.000
_cell.length_c   1.000
_cell.angle_alpha   90.00
_cell.angle_beta   90.00
_cell.angle_gamma   90.00
#
_symmetry.space_group_name_H-M   'P 1'
#
loop_
_entity.id
_entity.type
_entity.pdbx_description
1 polymer ?
#
loop_
_entity_poly.entity_id
_entity_poly.type
_entity_poly.pdbx_seq_one_letter_code
_entity_poly.pdbx_strand_id
1 'polypeptide(L)'
;MSHPITLILLSVDHHSHALLLASHMMLHFARYGFMFITGLVMFLVYYHKPQIHLFSFWKKHFKNIGIPYAFWMGLFLIITMLLSPKPFTWNHWLLTWWKGIWHGNHFFLYYLYVTLQFYLIFPILVWMFKKTKHHHKAVLIISGLIQLAMLFYVKYVFPYVSHTGWPYLFSHYGDNVLFYQYYFILGGYIWIHYEDVKKWVRKYHNWIYLATILLSIGTVALYLFNTKFLLFKRHHATLAHQPYIMIYSTAVILAAIAFSLKYAELRTNKNWQKFSAAVSITSTLSFGIYLTQMAPIIILKRILQAINTHITSWEMLLLVPIGILFVCAGSWLISYFCYKVPPLGILIGRPNGKKLQFSKKLEFFR
;
A
#
# COMPACT_ATOMS: atom_id res chain seq x y z
N MET A 1 9.66 -0.82 -16.38
CA MET A 1 8.92 -2.09 -16.14
C MET A 1 7.46 -1.89 -16.50
N SER A 2 6.96 -2.63 -17.47
CA SER A 2 5.55 -2.53 -17.86
C SER A 2 4.67 -3.19 -16.81
N HIS A 3 3.80 -2.41 -16.19
CA HIS A 3 2.76 -2.89 -15.29
C HIS A 3 1.92 -3.98 -16.00
N PRO A 4 1.38 -5.02 -15.32
CA PRO A 4 0.45 -5.98 -15.92
C PRO A 4 -0.71 -5.28 -16.63
N ILE A 5 -1.22 -4.20 -16.04
CA ILE A 5 -2.21 -3.30 -16.64
C ILE A 5 -1.70 -2.68 -17.95
N THR A 6 -0.40 -2.40 -18.08
CA THR A 6 0.17 -1.81 -19.30
C THR A 6 0.12 -2.78 -20.49
N LEU A 7 0.21 -4.09 -20.26
CA LEU A 7 0.06 -5.09 -21.31
C LEU A 7 -1.40 -5.23 -21.78
N ILE A 8 -2.33 -5.24 -20.83
CA ILE A 8 -3.76 -5.20 -21.14
C ILE A 8 -4.08 -3.92 -21.91
N LEU A 9 -3.46 -2.79 -21.53
CA LEU A 9 -3.64 -1.49 -22.17
C LEU A 9 -3.09 -1.41 -23.61
N LEU A 10 -2.12 -2.20 -23.99
CA LEU A 10 -1.56 -2.22 -25.36
C LEU A 10 -2.45 -2.97 -26.37
N SER A 11 -3.32 -3.84 -25.88
CA SER A 11 -4.20 -4.69 -26.68
C SER A 11 -5.67 -4.22 -26.72
N VAL A 12 -6.00 -3.15 -25.97
CA VAL A 12 -7.38 -2.68 -25.77
C VAL A 12 -7.65 -1.42 -26.58
N ASP A 13 -8.86 -1.31 -27.16
CA ASP A 13 -9.31 -0.15 -27.89
C ASP A 13 -9.33 1.14 -27.06
N HIS A 14 -9.45 2.31 -27.70
CA HIS A 14 -9.29 3.62 -27.05
C HIS A 14 -10.27 3.86 -25.89
N HIS A 15 -11.51 3.34 -25.97
CA HIS A 15 -12.54 3.51 -24.93
C HIS A 15 -12.32 2.60 -23.72
N SER A 16 -12.08 1.32 -23.98
CA SER A 16 -11.79 0.33 -22.94
C SER A 16 -10.49 0.66 -22.18
N HIS A 17 -9.53 1.24 -22.89
CA HIS A 17 -8.28 1.75 -22.33
C HIS A 17 -8.49 2.91 -21.34
N ALA A 18 -9.35 3.89 -21.64
CA ALA A 18 -9.67 4.98 -20.74
C ALA A 18 -10.37 4.49 -19.47
N LEU A 19 -11.28 3.51 -19.60
CA LEU A 19 -11.97 2.89 -18.46
C LEU A 19 -11.00 2.17 -17.52
N LEU A 20 -10.05 1.40 -18.07
CA LEU A 20 -9.00 0.73 -17.27
C LEU A 20 -8.10 1.72 -16.53
N LEU A 21 -7.74 2.83 -17.17
CA LEU A 21 -6.92 3.86 -16.53
C LEU A 21 -7.68 4.58 -15.40
N ALA A 22 -8.95 4.89 -15.61
CA ALA A 22 -9.79 5.47 -14.58
C ALA A 22 -9.96 4.51 -13.38
N SER A 23 -10.21 3.22 -13.64
CA SER A 23 -10.27 2.17 -12.61
C SER A 23 -8.94 2.02 -11.87
N HIS A 24 -7.82 2.11 -12.56
CA HIS A 24 -6.49 2.10 -11.94
C HIS A 24 -6.30 3.30 -11.00
N MET A 25 -6.79 4.49 -11.37
CA MET A 25 -6.71 5.66 -10.49
C MET A 25 -7.53 5.49 -9.21
N MET A 26 -8.67 4.79 -9.28
CA MET A 26 -9.46 4.46 -8.08
C MET A 26 -8.67 3.60 -7.09
N LEU A 27 -7.77 2.73 -7.55
CA LEU A 27 -6.99 1.84 -6.68
C LEU A 27 -5.80 2.52 -6.00
N HIS A 28 -5.50 3.77 -6.31
CA HIS A 28 -4.36 4.48 -5.70
C HIS A 28 -4.50 4.69 -4.20
N PHE A 29 -5.71 4.67 -3.64
CA PHE A 29 -5.93 4.75 -2.20
C PHE A 29 -5.22 3.64 -1.43
N ALA A 30 -5.02 2.47 -2.04
CA ALA A 30 -4.44 1.32 -1.36
C ALA A 30 -3.03 1.62 -0.79
N ARG A 31 -2.18 2.34 -1.54
CA ARG A 31 -0.84 2.69 -1.07
C ARG A 31 -0.87 3.60 0.17
N TYR A 32 -1.81 4.52 0.22
CA TYR A 32 -2.01 5.44 1.34
C TYR A 32 -2.67 4.74 2.53
N GLY A 33 -3.62 3.84 2.26
CA GLY A 33 -4.25 2.99 3.26
C GLY A 33 -3.24 2.11 4.01
N PHE A 34 -2.25 1.57 3.32
CA PHE A 34 -1.17 0.80 3.96
C PHE A 34 -0.32 1.66 4.90
N MET A 35 0.02 2.89 4.51
CA MET A 35 0.78 3.82 5.36
C MET A 35 -0.03 4.24 6.58
N PHE A 36 -1.33 4.48 6.40
CA PHE A 36 -2.27 4.73 7.48
C PHE A 36 -2.31 3.58 8.50
N ILE A 37 -2.49 2.33 8.04
CA ILE A 37 -2.52 1.15 8.91
C ILE A 37 -1.17 0.99 9.63
N THR A 38 -0.06 1.23 8.95
CA THR A 38 1.28 1.17 9.56
C THR A 38 1.39 2.18 10.70
N GLY A 39 0.99 3.43 10.48
CA GLY A 39 0.96 4.45 11.51
C GLY A 39 0.06 4.06 12.70
N LEU A 40 -1.18 3.64 12.40
CA LEU A 40 -2.14 3.22 13.42
C LEU A 40 -1.59 2.09 14.30
N VAL A 41 -1.04 1.03 13.70
CA VAL A 41 -0.47 -0.12 14.43
C VAL A 41 0.77 0.29 15.23
N MET A 42 1.61 1.14 14.68
CA MET A 42 2.81 1.60 15.37
C MET A 42 2.46 2.44 16.61
N PHE A 43 1.52 3.37 16.49
CA PHE A 43 1.06 4.14 17.65
C PHE A 43 0.31 3.27 18.66
N LEU A 44 -0.53 2.32 18.22
CA LEU A 44 -1.18 1.31 19.07
C LEU A 44 -0.16 0.59 19.96
N VAL A 45 0.97 0.17 19.40
CA VAL A 45 1.95 -0.66 20.11
C VAL A 45 2.89 0.16 20.99
N TYR A 46 3.22 1.41 20.59
CA TYR A 46 4.33 2.14 21.18
C TYR A 46 3.96 3.45 21.88
N TYR A 47 2.81 4.07 21.59
CA TYR A 47 2.48 5.39 22.15
C TYR A 47 2.44 5.42 23.67
N HIS A 48 1.84 4.40 24.31
CA HIS A 48 1.71 4.31 25.76
C HIS A 48 2.96 3.74 26.46
N LYS A 49 3.98 3.33 25.70
CA LYS A 49 5.21 2.86 26.34
C LYS A 49 5.96 4.04 26.94
N PRO A 50 6.48 3.89 28.20
CA PRO A 50 7.23 4.97 28.87
C PRO A 50 8.47 5.35 28.06
N GLN A 51 9.20 4.35 27.56
CA GLN A 51 10.42 4.54 26.78
C GLN A 51 10.46 3.59 25.56
N ILE A 52 11.05 4.07 24.49
CA ILE A 52 11.36 3.27 23.30
C ILE A 52 12.89 3.15 23.26
N HIS A 53 13.39 1.94 23.52
CA HIS A 53 14.82 1.64 23.38
C HIS A 53 15.17 1.58 21.89
N LEU A 54 15.76 2.65 21.35
CA LEU A 54 15.95 2.90 19.93
C LEU A 54 16.62 1.72 19.21
N PHE A 55 17.78 1.27 19.71
CA PHE A 55 18.53 0.19 19.07
C PHE A 55 17.72 -1.12 19.00
N SER A 56 17.09 -1.52 20.10
CA SER A 56 16.25 -2.72 20.17
C SER A 56 15.02 -2.61 19.27
N PHE A 57 14.41 -1.40 19.21
CA PHE A 57 13.31 -1.09 18.33
C PHE A 57 13.70 -1.25 16.86
N TRP A 58 14.77 -0.58 16.43
CA TRP A 58 15.23 -0.65 15.04
C TRP A 58 15.69 -2.06 14.67
N LYS A 59 16.51 -2.72 15.48
CA LYS A 59 16.96 -4.11 15.23
C LYS A 59 15.78 -5.04 15.00
N LYS A 60 14.71 -4.93 15.81
CA LYS A 60 13.51 -5.76 15.67
C LYS A 60 12.78 -5.49 14.35
N HIS A 61 12.54 -4.22 14.04
CA HIS A 61 11.73 -3.83 12.88
C HIS A 61 12.48 -4.03 11.58
N PHE A 62 13.75 -3.66 11.51
CA PHE A 62 14.59 -3.91 10.34
C PHE A 62 14.78 -5.41 10.07
N LYS A 63 14.93 -6.24 11.11
CA LYS A 63 14.97 -7.70 10.93
C LYS A 63 13.66 -8.23 10.36
N ASN A 64 12.52 -7.83 10.90
CA ASN A 64 11.22 -8.40 10.55
C ASN A 64 10.72 -7.97 9.16
N ILE A 65 11.13 -6.82 8.64
CA ILE A 65 10.76 -6.31 7.31
C ILE A 65 11.93 -6.39 6.33
N GLY A 66 13.15 -6.07 6.77
CA GLY A 66 14.32 -6.03 5.90
C GLY A 66 14.71 -7.40 5.34
N ILE A 67 14.63 -8.46 6.16
CA ILE A 67 14.93 -9.83 5.67
C ILE A 67 13.94 -10.26 4.58
N PRO A 68 12.61 -10.22 4.81
CA PRO A 68 11.63 -10.49 3.75
C PRO A 68 11.83 -9.60 2.51
N TYR A 69 12.05 -8.31 2.71
CA TYR A 69 12.27 -7.35 1.63
C TYR A 69 13.46 -7.75 0.73
N ALA A 70 14.62 -8.00 1.35
CA ALA A 70 15.83 -8.37 0.63
C ALA A 70 15.67 -9.72 -0.09
N PHE A 71 15.06 -10.72 0.57
CA PHE A 71 14.82 -12.03 0.00
C PHE A 71 13.90 -11.98 -1.22
N TRP A 72 12.70 -11.40 -1.08
CA TRP A 72 11.72 -11.36 -2.18
C TRP A 72 12.21 -10.52 -3.34
N MET A 73 12.90 -9.41 -3.07
CA MET A 73 13.54 -8.63 -4.13
C MET A 73 14.56 -9.46 -4.91
N GLY A 74 15.46 -10.15 -4.22
CA GLY A 74 16.47 -11.00 -4.85
C GLY A 74 15.87 -12.14 -5.66
N LEU A 75 14.86 -12.83 -5.11
CA LEU A 75 14.17 -13.92 -5.79
C LEU A 75 13.44 -13.46 -7.05
N PHE A 76 12.69 -12.35 -6.97
CA PHE A 76 11.97 -11.84 -8.13
C PHE A 76 12.91 -11.29 -9.22
N LEU A 77 14.06 -10.74 -8.84
CA LEU A 77 15.09 -10.38 -9.80
C LEU A 77 15.66 -11.60 -10.52
N ILE A 78 15.95 -12.71 -9.81
CA ILE A 78 16.38 -13.97 -10.44
C ILE A 78 15.31 -14.43 -11.44
N ILE A 79 14.06 -14.56 -11.00
CA ILE A 79 12.97 -15.04 -11.85
C ILE A 79 12.81 -14.14 -13.09
N THR A 80 12.82 -12.82 -12.92
CA THR A 80 12.63 -11.91 -14.06
C THR A 80 13.82 -11.86 -15.00
N MET A 81 15.03 -12.04 -14.50
CA MET A 81 16.24 -12.13 -15.33
C MET A 81 16.28 -13.44 -16.13
N LEU A 82 15.94 -14.59 -15.50
CA LEU A 82 15.86 -15.88 -16.18
C LEU A 82 14.77 -15.91 -17.27
N LEU A 83 13.70 -15.15 -17.08
CA LEU A 83 12.62 -15.00 -18.06
C LEU A 83 12.91 -13.95 -19.14
N SER A 84 14.04 -13.24 -19.04
CA SER A 84 14.49 -12.24 -20.01
C SER A 84 15.25 -12.92 -21.16
N PRO A 85 15.22 -12.36 -22.40
CA PRO A 85 16.05 -12.84 -23.49
C PRO A 85 17.56 -12.59 -23.29
N LYS A 86 17.94 -11.75 -22.32
CA LYS A 86 19.35 -11.46 -21.98
C LYS A 86 19.92 -12.57 -21.11
N PRO A 87 21.21 -12.95 -21.30
CA PRO A 87 21.84 -13.97 -20.48
C PRO A 87 21.89 -13.53 -19.01
N PHE A 88 21.62 -14.48 -18.11
CA PHE A 88 21.74 -14.28 -16.68
C PHE A 88 23.23 -14.21 -16.28
N THR A 89 23.58 -13.18 -15.49
CA THR A 89 24.91 -13.08 -14.86
C THR A 89 24.78 -12.71 -13.40
N TRP A 90 25.53 -13.40 -12.55
CA TRP A 90 25.52 -13.16 -11.09
C TRP A 90 25.93 -11.73 -10.73
N ASN A 91 26.89 -11.17 -11.44
CA ASN A 91 27.35 -9.81 -11.20
C ASN A 91 26.24 -8.78 -11.47
N HIS A 92 25.53 -8.93 -12.60
CA HIS A 92 24.41 -8.05 -12.93
C HIS A 92 23.26 -8.19 -11.92
N TRP A 93 22.96 -9.44 -11.49
CA TRP A 93 21.96 -9.68 -10.45
C TRP A 93 22.35 -9.00 -9.13
N LEU A 94 23.57 -9.20 -8.64
CA LEU A 94 24.04 -8.67 -7.37
C LEU A 94 24.03 -7.12 -7.36
N LEU A 95 24.51 -6.50 -8.44
CA LEU A 95 24.50 -5.04 -8.57
C LEU A 95 23.06 -4.49 -8.61
N THR A 96 22.15 -5.15 -9.34
CA THR A 96 20.76 -4.75 -9.44
C THR A 96 20.02 -4.93 -8.11
N TRP A 97 20.27 -6.06 -7.43
CA TRP A 97 19.72 -6.35 -6.11
C TRP A 97 20.17 -5.32 -5.07
N TRP A 98 21.48 -5.03 -5.03
CA TRP A 98 22.04 -4.04 -4.12
C TRP A 98 21.45 -2.65 -4.36
N LYS A 99 21.45 -2.19 -5.61
CA LYS A 99 20.79 -0.94 -5.98
C LYS A 99 19.31 -0.92 -5.61
N GLY A 100 18.61 -2.02 -5.86
CA GLY A 100 17.18 -2.16 -5.53
C GLY A 100 16.89 -2.03 -4.03
N ILE A 101 17.73 -2.58 -3.16
CA ILE A 101 17.59 -2.45 -1.70
C ILE A 101 17.66 -0.98 -1.26
N TRP A 102 18.58 -0.20 -1.81
CA TRP A 102 18.79 1.19 -1.43
C TRP A 102 17.83 2.17 -2.10
N HIS A 103 17.22 1.79 -3.21
CA HIS A 103 16.32 2.68 -3.95
C HIS A 103 14.84 2.30 -3.83
N GLY A 104 14.52 1.09 -3.43
CA GLY A 104 13.13 0.63 -3.29
C GLY A 104 12.35 0.51 -4.61
N ASN A 105 12.97 0.75 -5.77
CA ASN A 105 12.32 1.01 -7.05
C ASN A 105 11.98 -0.23 -7.87
N HIS A 106 12.13 -1.42 -7.33
CA HIS A 106 11.80 -2.66 -8.02
C HIS A 106 10.48 -3.26 -7.51
N PHE A 107 9.67 -3.75 -8.45
CA PHE A 107 8.39 -4.40 -8.20
C PHE A 107 7.42 -3.48 -7.43
N PHE A 108 6.63 -4.05 -6.51
CA PHE A 108 5.76 -3.29 -5.60
C PHE A 108 6.39 -3.10 -4.21
N LEU A 109 7.69 -3.40 -4.06
CA LEU A 109 8.37 -3.42 -2.77
C LEU A 109 8.75 -2.03 -2.23
N TYR A 110 8.54 -0.95 -3.00
CA TYR A 110 8.76 0.44 -2.57
C TYR A 110 8.06 0.76 -1.24
N TYR A 111 6.88 0.16 -0.99
CA TYR A 111 6.16 0.37 0.26
C TYR A 111 6.98 -0.06 1.48
N LEU A 112 7.71 -1.19 1.40
CA LEU A 112 8.57 -1.65 2.49
C LEU A 112 9.74 -0.70 2.71
N TYR A 113 10.32 -0.19 1.64
CA TYR A 113 11.37 0.80 1.69
C TYR A 113 10.90 2.09 2.39
N VAL A 114 9.71 2.60 2.05
CA VAL A 114 9.11 3.75 2.74
C VAL A 114 8.76 3.40 4.20
N THR A 115 8.29 2.18 4.47
CA THR A 115 8.01 1.73 5.85
C THR A 115 9.28 1.69 6.70
N LEU A 116 10.42 1.26 6.14
CA LEU A 116 11.71 1.30 6.83
C LEU A 116 12.14 2.73 7.15
N GLN A 117 11.90 3.69 6.25
CA GLN A 117 12.13 5.12 6.53
C GLN A 117 11.24 5.61 7.68
N PHE A 118 9.95 5.21 7.71
CA PHE A 118 9.08 5.55 8.85
C PHE A 118 9.60 4.96 10.17
N TYR A 119 10.15 3.76 10.18
CA TYR A 119 10.71 3.19 11.41
C TYR A 119 11.91 3.98 11.92
N LEU A 120 12.71 4.59 11.04
CA LEU A 120 13.81 5.46 11.46
C LEU A 120 13.29 6.70 12.22
N ILE A 121 12.26 7.36 11.68
CA ILE A 121 11.72 8.61 12.23
C ILE A 121 10.64 8.41 13.29
N PHE A 122 10.09 7.19 13.43
CA PHE A 122 8.95 6.91 14.32
C PHE A 122 9.17 7.31 15.78
N PRO A 123 10.34 7.07 16.42
CA PRO A 123 10.56 7.51 17.79
C PRO A 123 10.42 9.03 17.96
N ILE A 124 10.85 9.81 16.96
CA ILE A 124 10.71 11.26 16.91
C ILE A 124 9.22 11.65 16.81
N LEU A 125 8.45 10.94 15.96
CA LEU A 125 7.01 11.18 15.84
C LEU A 125 6.27 10.91 17.15
N VAL A 126 6.59 9.81 17.85
CA VAL A 126 5.98 9.52 19.17
C VAL A 126 6.35 10.59 20.19
N TRP A 127 7.61 11.01 20.22
CA TRP A 127 8.05 12.09 21.10
C TRP A 127 7.29 13.39 20.80
N MET A 128 7.17 13.78 19.55
CA MET A 128 6.40 14.94 19.10
C MET A 128 4.94 14.87 19.57
N PHE A 129 4.25 13.74 19.36
CA PHE A 129 2.87 13.57 19.82
C PHE A 129 2.75 13.63 21.34
N LYS A 130 3.70 13.04 22.10
CA LYS A 130 3.71 13.14 23.55
C LYS A 130 3.92 14.57 24.04
N LYS A 131 4.74 15.37 23.34
CA LYS A 131 5.00 16.77 23.67
C LYS A 131 3.82 17.68 23.33
N THR A 132 3.09 17.38 22.24
CA THR A 132 1.99 18.19 21.72
C THR A 132 0.61 17.69 22.17
N LYS A 133 0.47 17.15 23.38
CA LYS A 133 -0.75 16.47 23.90
C LYS A 133 -2.06 17.20 23.62
N HIS A 134 -2.08 18.54 23.74
CA HIS A 134 -3.29 19.35 23.54
C HIS A 134 -3.46 19.87 22.12
N HIS A 135 -2.51 19.62 21.22
CA HIS A 135 -2.47 20.17 19.86
C HIS A 135 -2.41 19.12 18.75
N HIS A 136 -2.82 17.86 19.03
CA HIS A 136 -2.78 16.78 18.01
C HIS A 136 -3.59 17.13 16.77
N LYS A 137 -4.69 17.88 16.88
CA LYS A 137 -5.46 18.37 15.72
C LYS A 137 -4.62 19.32 14.87
N ALA A 138 -3.87 20.23 15.48
CA ALA A 138 -2.97 21.13 14.76
C ALA A 138 -1.86 20.35 14.04
N VAL A 139 -1.25 19.36 14.71
CA VAL A 139 -0.25 18.49 14.09
C VAL A 139 -0.81 17.79 12.84
N LEU A 140 -2.03 17.25 12.91
CA LEU A 140 -2.69 16.60 11.79
C LEU A 140 -2.98 17.59 10.64
N ILE A 141 -3.50 18.79 10.96
CA ILE A 141 -3.82 19.83 9.96
C ILE A 141 -2.54 20.29 9.26
N ILE A 142 -1.48 20.62 10.03
CA ILE A 142 -0.19 21.07 9.47
C ILE A 142 0.39 19.98 8.57
N SER A 143 0.38 18.73 9.02
CA SER A 143 0.81 17.58 8.23
C SER A 143 0.00 17.45 6.92
N GLY A 144 -1.30 17.64 6.99
CA GLY A 144 -2.19 17.64 5.82
C GLY A 144 -1.88 18.77 4.84
N LEU A 145 -1.64 19.98 5.34
CA LEU A 145 -1.28 21.14 4.52
C LEU A 145 0.09 20.94 3.84
N ILE A 146 1.09 20.43 4.57
CA ILE A 146 2.39 20.08 3.99
C ILE A 146 2.23 19.03 2.89
N GLN A 147 1.47 17.95 3.17
CA GLN A 147 1.20 16.91 2.17
C GLN A 147 0.53 17.49 0.93
N LEU A 148 -0.49 18.34 1.11
CA LEU A 148 -1.22 18.96 0.02
C LEU A 148 -0.31 19.85 -0.82
N ALA A 149 0.51 20.70 -0.20
CA ALA A 149 1.47 21.54 -0.89
C ALA A 149 2.50 20.72 -1.70
N MET A 150 3.02 19.64 -1.13
CA MET A 150 3.94 18.73 -1.83
C MET A 150 3.26 18.05 -3.04
N LEU A 151 1.98 17.65 -2.92
CA LEU A 151 1.24 17.06 -4.02
C LEU A 151 0.95 18.07 -5.14
N PHE A 152 0.66 19.32 -4.80
CA PHE A 152 0.56 20.40 -5.78
C PHE A 152 1.87 20.63 -6.51
N TYR A 153 2.99 20.68 -5.77
CA TYR A 153 4.31 20.81 -6.35
C TYR A 153 4.62 19.67 -7.34
N VAL A 154 4.42 18.42 -6.93
CA VAL A 154 4.67 17.24 -7.78
C VAL A 154 3.79 17.23 -9.02
N LYS A 155 2.55 17.68 -8.91
CA LYS A 155 1.60 17.63 -10.03
C LYS A 155 1.83 18.75 -11.03
N TYR A 156 2.09 19.97 -10.57
CA TYR A 156 2.04 21.16 -11.42
C TYR A 156 3.39 21.86 -11.63
N VAL A 157 4.40 21.57 -10.82
CA VAL A 157 5.71 22.23 -10.91
C VAL A 157 6.81 21.25 -11.29
N PHE A 158 6.87 20.12 -10.62
CA PHE A 158 7.93 19.13 -10.78
C PHE A 158 8.19 18.70 -12.23
N PRO A 159 7.19 18.48 -13.13
CA PRO A 159 7.45 18.07 -14.52
C PRO A 159 8.19 19.10 -15.36
N TYR A 160 8.22 20.36 -14.94
CA TYR A 160 8.80 21.48 -15.67
C TYR A 160 10.16 21.92 -15.11
N VAL A 161 10.64 21.28 -14.05
CA VAL A 161 11.91 21.60 -13.40
C VAL A 161 12.96 20.56 -13.75
N SER A 162 14.19 20.96 -13.99
CA SER A 162 15.32 20.02 -14.16
C SER A 162 15.70 19.41 -12.81
N HIS A 163 15.83 18.09 -12.79
CA HIS A 163 16.18 17.32 -11.58
C HIS A 163 17.63 16.82 -11.60
N THR A 164 18.44 17.36 -12.52
CA THR A 164 19.86 16.99 -12.62
C THR A 164 20.58 17.35 -11.33
N GLY A 165 21.27 16.39 -10.74
CA GLY A 165 22.00 16.57 -9.48
C GLY A 165 21.16 16.50 -8.20
N TRP A 166 19.84 16.29 -8.28
CA TRP A 166 19.03 16.12 -7.09
C TRP A 166 19.32 14.78 -6.40
N PRO A 167 19.28 14.73 -5.05
CA PRO A 167 19.34 13.46 -4.33
C PRO A 167 18.22 12.52 -4.77
N TYR A 168 18.50 11.21 -4.79
CA TYR A 168 17.58 10.18 -5.29
C TYR A 168 16.15 10.30 -4.73
N LEU A 169 16.00 10.46 -3.42
CA LEU A 169 14.70 10.54 -2.76
C LEU A 169 13.85 11.75 -3.16
N PHE A 170 14.47 12.84 -3.64
CA PHE A 170 13.74 14.02 -4.11
C PHE A 170 13.39 13.93 -5.60
N SER A 171 14.23 13.27 -6.40
CA SER A 171 13.93 12.99 -7.80
C SER A 171 12.92 11.83 -7.96
N HIS A 172 12.87 10.89 -7.00
CA HIS A 172 11.96 9.75 -6.94
C HIS A 172 10.99 9.88 -5.77
N TYR A 173 10.18 10.93 -5.80
CA TYR A 173 9.25 11.28 -4.71
C TYR A 173 8.31 10.13 -4.30
N GLY A 174 8.00 9.18 -5.19
CA GLY A 174 7.18 8.01 -4.88
C GLY A 174 7.77 7.07 -3.83
N ASP A 175 9.09 7.14 -3.60
CA ASP A 175 9.82 6.31 -2.64
C ASP A 175 10.24 7.10 -1.39
N ASN A 176 9.77 8.34 -1.25
CA ASN A 176 10.12 9.24 -0.16
C ASN A 176 9.03 9.26 0.91
N VAL A 177 9.44 9.04 2.16
CA VAL A 177 8.57 9.05 3.36
C VAL A 177 7.72 10.31 3.51
N LEU A 178 8.22 11.47 3.08
CA LEU A 178 7.53 12.76 3.21
C LEU A 178 6.20 12.78 2.44
N PHE A 179 6.10 12.06 1.31
CA PHE A 179 4.89 11.98 0.51
C PHE A 179 3.82 11.04 1.08
N TYR A 180 4.07 10.43 2.24
CA TYR A 180 3.14 9.56 2.94
C TYR A 180 2.92 9.97 4.39
N GLN A 181 3.62 11.00 4.87
CA GLN A 181 3.66 11.38 6.29
C GLN A 181 2.28 11.72 6.86
N TYR A 182 1.40 12.36 6.08
CA TYR A 182 0.04 12.68 6.52
C TYR A 182 -0.76 11.42 6.91
N TYR A 183 -0.69 10.38 6.10
CA TYR A 183 -1.46 9.15 6.37
C TYR A 183 -0.92 8.38 7.56
N PHE A 184 0.39 8.39 7.74
CA PHE A 184 1.01 7.78 8.91
C PHE A 184 0.61 8.54 10.20
N ILE A 185 0.65 9.87 10.17
CA ILE A 185 0.23 10.76 11.26
C ILE A 185 -1.28 10.63 11.51
N LEU A 186 -2.11 10.53 10.47
CA LEU A 186 -3.55 10.28 10.57
C LEU A 186 -3.81 8.95 11.31
N GLY A 187 -3.05 7.90 11.02
CA GLY A 187 -3.13 6.62 11.74
C GLY A 187 -2.85 6.79 13.24
N GLY A 188 -1.80 7.52 13.58
CA GLY A 188 -1.45 7.85 14.97
C GLY A 188 -2.52 8.68 15.67
N TYR A 189 -3.03 9.71 14.98
CA TYR A 189 -4.10 10.56 15.51
C TYR A 189 -5.37 9.76 15.80
N ILE A 190 -5.81 8.93 14.84
CA ILE A 190 -7.02 8.09 15.01
C ILE A 190 -6.85 7.11 16.15
N TRP A 191 -5.67 6.53 16.35
CA TRP A 191 -5.43 5.66 17.49
C TRP A 191 -5.52 6.42 18.83
N ILE A 192 -4.86 7.57 18.95
CA ILE A 192 -4.82 8.33 20.18
C ILE A 192 -6.22 8.85 20.58
N HIS A 193 -7.03 9.24 19.60
CA HIS A 193 -8.38 9.76 19.76
C HIS A 193 -9.47 8.76 19.35
N TYR A 194 -9.20 7.45 19.54
CA TYR A 194 -10.04 6.38 19.00
C TYR A 194 -11.51 6.49 19.36
N GLU A 195 -11.84 6.74 20.63
CA GLU A 195 -13.23 6.80 21.08
C GLU A 195 -14.01 7.99 20.47
N ASP A 196 -13.37 9.14 20.35
CA ASP A 196 -13.99 10.32 19.73
C ASP A 196 -14.19 10.11 18.22
N VAL A 197 -13.18 9.56 17.55
CA VAL A 197 -13.26 9.23 16.11
C VAL A 197 -14.32 8.16 15.87
N LYS A 198 -14.40 7.13 16.70
CA LYS A 198 -15.42 6.08 16.63
C LYS A 198 -16.83 6.64 16.74
N LYS A 199 -17.09 7.53 17.72
CA LYS A 199 -18.38 8.23 17.89
C LYS A 199 -18.71 9.06 16.64
N TRP A 200 -17.74 9.82 16.15
CA TRP A 200 -17.91 10.66 14.98
C TRP A 200 -18.19 9.85 13.71
N VAL A 201 -17.42 8.81 13.46
CA VAL A 201 -17.59 7.92 12.31
C VAL A 201 -18.96 7.21 12.36
N ARG A 202 -19.39 6.72 13.52
CA ARG A 202 -20.74 6.12 13.68
C ARG A 202 -21.86 7.10 13.39
N LYS A 203 -21.71 8.37 13.82
CA LYS A 203 -22.70 9.40 13.55
C LYS A 203 -22.82 9.76 12.06
N TYR A 204 -21.69 9.83 11.37
CA TYR A 204 -21.62 10.33 9.99
C TYR A 204 -21.34 9.27 8.93
N HIS A 205 -21.47 7.96 9.25
CA HIS A 205 -21.09 6.87 8.35
C HIS A 205 -21.77 6.93 6.96
N ASN A 206 -23.05 7.32 6.89
CA ASN A 206 -23.76 7.44 5.62
C ASN A 206 -23.16 8.55 4.73
N TRP A 207 -22.83 9.69 5.33
CA TRP A 207 -22.18 10.79 4.62
C TRP A 207 -20.76 10.43 4.18
N ILE A 208 -20.04 9.67 5.00
CA ILE A 208 -18.70 9.14 4.65
C ILE A 208 -18.81 8.22 3.44
N TYR A 209 -19.76 7.28 3.42
CA TYR A 209 -19.97 6.39 2.28
C TYR A 209 -20.38 7.16 1.02
N LEU A 210 -21.34 8.10 1.13
CA LEU A 210 -21.75 8.93 0.00
C LEU A 210 -20.58 9.74 -0.56
N ALA A 211 -19.83 10.42 0.29
CA ALA A 211 -18.64 11.18 -0.12
C ALA A 211 -17.60 10.27 -0.80
N THR A 212 -17.38 9.08 -0.27
CA THR A 212 -16.43 8.11 -0.85
C THR A 212 -16.87 7.67 -2.24
N ILE A 213 -18.16 7.38 -2.44
CA ILE A 213 -18.72 7.00 -3.75
C ILE A 213 -18.59 8.18 -4.75
N LEU A 214 -18.98 9.38 -4.35
CA LEU A 214 -18.88 10.55 -5.21
C LEU A 214 -17.43 10.87 -5.60
N LEU A 215 -16.50 10.80 -4.64
CA LEU A 215 -15.08 10.99 -4.91
C LEU A 215 -14.49 9.85 -5.76
N SER A 216 -14.98 8.63 -5.62
CA SER A 216 -14.58 7.50 -6.48
C SER A 216 -14.99 7.76 -7.93
N ILE A 217 -16.24 8.17 -8.19
CA ILE A 217 -16.72 8.58 -9.52
C ILE A 217 -15.90 9.78 -10.02
N GLY A 218 -15.62 10.73 -9.16
CA GLY A 218 -14.81 11.90 -9.47
C GLY A 218 -13.36 11.60 -9.90
N THR A 219 -12.83 10.39 -9.65
CA THR A 219 -11.52 9.98 -10.21
C THR A 219 -11.56 9.85 -11.73
N VAL A 220 -12.73 9.47 -12.30
CA VAL A 220 -12.94 9.44 -13.76
C VAL A 220 -12.95 10.87 -14.30
N ALA A 221 -13.67 11.78 -13.65
CA ALA A 221 -13.67 13.19 -14.02
C ALA A 221 -12.26 13.81 -13.93
N LEU A 222 -11.49 13.44 -12.89
CA LEU A 222 -10.09 13.85 -12.75
C LEU A 222 -9.23 13.35 -13.93
N TYR A 223 -9.40 12.11 -14.36
CA TYR A 223 -8.70 11.58 -15.51
C TYR A 223 -9.01 12.36 -16.78
N LEU A 224 -10.29 12.63 -17.03
CA LEU A 224 -10.73 13.43 -18.19
C LEU A 224 -10.20 14.87 -18.10
N PHE A 225 -10.26 15.48 -16.94
CA PHE A 225 -9.69 16.81 -16.71
C PHE A 225 -8.19 16.86 -17.01
N ASN A 226 -7.42 15.90 -16.46
CA ASN A 226 -5.99 15.83 -16.68
C ASN A 226 -5.61 15.63 -18.17
N THR A 227 -6.40 14.85 -18.91
CA THR A 227 -6.08 14.48 -20.30
C THR A 227 -6.64 15.45 -21.32
N LYS A 228 -7.87 15.96 -21.13
CA LYS A 228 -8.56 16.82 -22.10
C LYS A 228 -8.37 18.30 -21.84
N PHE A 229 -8.30 18.72 -20.58
CA PHE A 229 -8.11 20.14 -20.23
C PHE A 229 -6.65 20.50 -20.01
N LEU A 230 -5.94 19.73 -19.16
CA LEU A 230 -4.54 19.99 -18.87
C LEU A 230 -3.57 19.41 -19.89
N LEU A 231 -4.08 18.63 -20.85
CA LEU A 231 -3.32 17.97 -21.92
C LEU A 231 -2.09 17.20 -21.42
N PHE A 232 -2.17 16.66 -20.20
CA PHE A 232 -1.07 15.91 -19.62
C PHE A 232 -0.85 14.60 -20.35
N LYS A 233 0.42 14.25 -20.58
CA LYS A 233 0.79 12.91 -21.04
C LYS A 233 0.26 11.85 -20.07
N ARG A 234 -0.09 10.68 -20.59
CA ARG A 234 -0.72 9.57 -19.85
C ARG A 234 -0.07 9.30 -18.47
N HIS A 235 1.25 9.15 -18.42
CA HIS A 235 1.96 8.89 -17.16
C HIS A 235 1.68 9.97 -16.11
N HIS A 236 1.66 11.23 -16.53
CA HIS A 236 1.43 12.37 -15.64
C HIS A 236 -0.06 12.53 -15.28
N ALA A 237 -0.97 12.19 -16.20
CA ALA A 237 -2.40 12.22 -15.95
C ALA A 237 -2.84 11.21 -14.87
N THR A 238 -2.18 10.05 -14.79
CA THR A 238 -2.53 8.94 -13.89
C THR A 238 -1.64 8.84 -12.65
N LEU A 239 -0.92 9.90 -12.27
CA LEU A 239 -0.11 9.91 -11.06
C LEU A 239 -0.96 9.59 -9.82
N ALA A 240 -0.39 8.83 -8.88
CA ALA A 240 -1.01 8.62 -7.58
C ALA A 240 -0.89 9.85 -6.68
N HIS A 241 0.24 10.56 -6.79
CA HIS A 241 0.54 11.74 -5.98
C HIS A 241 -0.13 13.00 -6.57
N GLN A 242 -1.46 13.13 -6.33
CA GLN A 242 -2.27 14.27 -6.76
C GLN A 242 -3.14 14.76 -5.60
N PRO A 243 -3.42 16.08 -5.50
CA PRO A 243 -4.25 16.64 -4.43
C PRO A 243 -5.61 15.95 -4.29
N TYR A 244 -6.30 15.71 -5.40
CA TYR A 244 -7.59 15.01 -5.40
C TYR A 244 -7.51 13.60 -4.80
N ILE A 245 -6.47 12.85 -5.16
CA ILE A 245 -6.27 11.48 -4.64
C ILE A 245 -6.02 11.50 -3.13
N MET A 246 -5.44 12.56 -2.57
CA MET A 246 -5.32 12.70 -1.12
C MET A 246 -6.69 12.77 -0.44
N ILE A 247 -7.60 13.60 -0.94
CA ILE A 247 -8.95 13.76 -0.39
C ILE A 247 -9.72 12.44 -0.53
N TYR A 248 -9.69 11.84 -1.72
CA TYR A 248 -10.32 10.56 -2.01
C TYR A 248 -9.82 9.44 -1.10
N SER A 249 -8.50 9.30 -0.96
CA SER A 249 -7.91 8.26 -0.11
C SER A 249 -8.24 8.43 1.37
N THR A 250 -8.34 9.67 1.84
CA THR A 250 -8.78 9.96 3.21
C THR A 250 -10.24 9.55 3.42
N ALA A 251 -11.12 9.83 2.45
CA ALA A 251 -12.52 9.38 2.50
C ALA A 251 -12.62 7.84 2.51
N VAL A 252 -11.85 7.14 1.66
CA VAL A 252 -11.80 5.67 1.64
C VAL A 252 -11.30 5.10 2.98
N ILE A 253 -10.28 5.70 3.59
CA ILE A 253 -9.79 5.29 4.91
C ILE A 253 -10.89 5.42 5.97
N LEU A 254 -11.62 6.54 5.99
CA LEU A 254 -12.74 6.75 6.92
C LEU A 254 -13.89 5.76 6.66
N ALA A 255 -14.21 5.47 5.40
CA ALA A 255 -15.20 4.46 5.02
C ALA A 255 -14.78 3.05 5.45
N ALA A 256 -13.49 2.72 5.31
CA ALA A 256 -12.94 1.45 5.79
C ALA A 256 -13.01 1.33 7.33
N ILE A 257 -12.81 2.41 8.06
CA ILE A 257 -13.01 2.44 9.52
C ILE A 257 -14.49 2.22 9.86
N ALA A 258 -15.40 2.93 9.19
CA ALA A 258 -16.85 2.76 9.39
C ALA A 258 -17.30 1.30 9.14
N PHE A 259 -16.84 0.71 8.04
CA PHE A 259 -17.08 -0.70 7.72
C PHE A 259 -16.49 -1.65 8.76
N SER A 260 -15.27 -1.37 9.22
CA SER A 260 -14.60 -2.20 10.23
C SER A 260 -15.32 -2.16 11.58
N LEU A 261 -15.87 -1.00 11.98
CA LEU A 261 -16.69 -0.89 13.20
C LEU A 261 -17.97 -1.72 13.08
N LYS A 262 -18.66 -1.66 11.94
CA LYS A 262 -19.85 -2.50 11.69
C LYS A 262 -19.50 -3.98 11.65
N TYR A 263 -18.40 -4.36 11.01
CA TYR A 263 -17.91 -5.74 10.99
C TYR A 263 -17.57 -6.24 12.42
N ALA A 264 -16.97 -5.40 13.26
CA ALA A 264 -16.67 -5.76 14.65
C ALA A 264 -17.93 -6.13 15.46
N GLU A 265 -19.06 -5.54 15.14
CA GLU A 265 -20.38 -5.90 15.73
C GLU A 265 -20.92 -7.21 15.13
N LEU A 266 -20.87 -7.36 13.80
CA LEU A 266 -21.39 -8.51 13.10
C LEU A 266 -20.64 -9.81 13.44
N ARG A 267 -19.33 -9.77 13.63
CA ARG A 267 -18.50 -10.95 13.90
C ARG A 267 -18.83 -11.67 15.21
N THR A 268 -19.57 -11.04 16.13
CA THR A 268 -20.06 -11.68 17.38
C THR A 268 -21.20 -12.66 17.14
N ASN A 269 -21.90 -12.55 15.99
CA ASN A 269 -23.00 -13.41 15.63
C ASN A 269 -22.48 -14.78 15.13
N LYS A 270 -23.16 -15.88 15.53
CA LYS A 270 -22.83 -17.25 15.12
C LYS A 270 -22.73 -17.43 13.60
N ASN A 271 -23.60 -16.77 12.83
CA ASN A 271 -23.63 -16.85 11.36
C ASN A 271 -22.35 -16.31 10.71
N TRP A 272 -21.61 -15.44 11.40
CA TRP A 272 -20.39 -14.81 10.90
C TRP A 272 -19.10 -15.49 11.36
N GLN A 273 -19.20 -16.53 12.20
CA GLN A 273 -18.01 -17.18 12.80
C GLN A 273 -17.06 -17.77 11.76
N LYS A 274 -17.59 -18.50 10.75
CA LYS A 274 -16.78 -19.11 9.68
C LYS A 274 -16.07 -18.01 8.85
N PHE A 275 -16.80 -16.97 8.48
CA PHE A 275 -16.24 -15.82 7.77
C PHE A 275 -15.19 -15.11 8.62
N SER A 276 -15.45 -14.88 9.89
CA SER A 276 -14.51 -14.23 10.82
C SER A 276 -13.24 -15.07 11.02
N ALA A 277 -13.33 -16.39 11.01
CA ALA A 277 -12.17 -17.27 11.05
C ALA A 277 -11.32 -17.12 9.78
N ALA A 278 -11.94 -17.08 8.59
CA ALA A 278 -11.25 -16.85 7.32
C ALA A 278 -10.56 -15.47 7.28
N VAL A 279 -11.27 -14.42 7.71
CA VAL A 279 -10.71 -13.06 7.82
C VAL A 279 -9.51 -13.04 8.78
N SER A 280 -9.61 -13.74 9.92
CA SER A 280 -8.52 -13.81 10.90
C SER A 280 -7.26 -14.47 10.33
N ILE A 281 -7.40 -15.59 9.61
CA ILE A 281 -6.27 -16.25 8.94
C ILE A 281 -5.69 -15.32 7.87
N THR A 282 -6.53 -14.75 7.01
CA THR A 282 -6.09 -13.87 5.92
C THR A 282 -5.40 -12.60 6.46
N SER A 283 -5.92 -12.01 7.55
CA SER A 283 -5.27 -10.86 8.19
C SER A 283 -3.90 -11.20 8.77
N THR A 284 -3.73 -12.43 9.29
CA THR A 284 -2.44 -12.94 9.73
C THR A 284 -1.44 -13.06 8.60
N LEU A 285 -1.90 -13.44 7.41
CA LEU A 285 -1.09 -13.64 6.21
C LEU A 285 -0.94 -12.36 5.37
N SER A 286 -1.63 -11.27 5.71
CA SER A 286 -1.74 -10.07 4.86
C SER A 286 -0.39 -9.50 4.41
N PHE A 287 0.60 -9.46 5.30
CA PHE A 287 1.95 -9.03 4.96
C PHE A 287 2.64 -10.00 3.98
N GLY A 288 2.48 -11.31 4.20
CA GLY A 288 2.96 -12.33 3.27
C GLY A 288 2.30 -12.23 1.90
N ILE A 289 0.97 -12.05 1.86
CA ILE A 289 0.21 -11.87 0.61
C ILE A 289 0.77 -10.69 -0.19
N TYR A 290 1.03 -9.57 0.47
CA TYR A 290 1.64 -8.41 -0.17
C TYR A 290 3.04 -8.73 -0.73
N LEU A 291 3.87 -9.45 0.01
CA LEU A 291 5.23 -9.80 -0.42
C LEU A 291 5.23 -10.75 -1.63
N THR A 292 4.35 -11.75 -1.62
CA THR A 292 4.35 -12.85 -2.60
C THR A 292 3.57 -12.55 -3.87
N GLN A 293 2.78 -11.47 -3.91
CA GLN A 293 1.89 -11.14 -5.02
C GLN A 293 2.58 -11.05 -6.40
N MET A 294 3.88 -10.76 -6.41
CA MET A 294 4.63 -10.66 -7.67
C MET A 294 4.76 -12.01 -8.37
N ALA A 295 4.80 -13.13 -7.63
CA ALA A 295 4.90 -14.46 -8.21
C ALA A 295 3.69 -14.80 -9.11
N PRO A 296 2.43 -14.78 -8.61
CA PRO A 296 1.27 -15.01 -9.46
C PRO A 296 1.08 -13.91 -10.53
N ILE A 297 1.53 -12.67 -10.32
CA ILE A 297 1.51 -11.63 -11.35
C ILE A 297 2.42 -12.00 -12.52
N ILE A 298 3.61 -12.52 -12.27
CA ILE A 298 4.53 -12.97 -13.34
C ILE A 298 3.88 -14.09 -14.17
N ILE A 299 3.24 -15.06 -13.50
CA ILE A 299 2.53 -16.15 -14.16
C ILE A 299 1.36 -15.60 -14.99
N LEU A 300 0.49 -14.78 -14.38
CA LEU A 300 -0.65 -14.17 -15.07
C LEU A 300 -0.21 -13.37 -16.28
N LYS A 301 0.89 -12.63 -16.18
CA LYS A 301 1.47 -11.88 -17.30
C LYS A 301 1.81 -12.80 -18.47
N ARG A 302 2.41 -13.96 -18.22
CA ARG A 302 2.76 -14.93 -19.26
C ARG A 302 1.51 -15.54 -19.92
N ILE A 303 0.50 -15.88 -19.09
CA ILE A 303 -0.79 -16.38 -19.61
C ILE A 303 -1.43 -15.34 -20.52
N LEU A 304 -1.55 -14.08 -20.05
CA LEU A 304 -2.16 -13.00 -20.84
C LEU A 304 -1.38 -12.72 -22.13
N GLN A 305 -0.05 -12.81 -22.13
CA GLN A 305 0.75 -12.68 -23.33
C GLN A 305 0.50 -13.80 -24.33
N ALA A 306 0.30 -15.04 -23.87
CA ALA A 306 0.04 -16.18 -24.73
C ALA A 306 -1.34 -16.12 -25.40
N ILE A 307 -2.37 -15.62 -24.68
CA ILE A 307 -3.75 -15.55 -25.20
C ILE A 307 -4.09 -14.23 -25.89
N ASN A 308 -3.24 -13.21 -25.78
CA ASN A 308 -3.52 -11.85 -26.30
C ASN A 308 -3.85 -11.80 -27.80
N THR A 309 -3.33 -12.72 -28.59
CA THR A 309 -3.58 -12.80 -30.03
C THR A 309 -4.92 -13.45 -30.38
N HIS A 310 -5.59 -14.07 -29.39
CA HIS A 310 -6.80 -14.88 -29.62
C HIS A 310 -8.06 -14.26 -28.96
N ILE A 311 -7.92 -13.16 -28.24
CA ILE A 311 -9.03 -12.54 -27.50
C ILE A 311 -9.19 -11.06 -27.84
N THR A 312 -10.44 -10.61 -27.81
CA THR A 312 -10.81 -9.22 -28.05
C THR A 312 -10.55 -8.32 -26.85
N SER A 313 -10.56 -7.00 -27.06
CA SER A 313 -10.40 -5.99 -26.00
C SER A 313 -11.44 -6.12 -24.88
N TRP A 314 -12.69 -6.46 -25.22
CA TRP A 314 -13.77 -6.63 -24.24
C TRP A 314 -13.60 -7.91 -23.41
N GLU A 315 -13.22 -9.01 -24.04
CA GLU A 315 -12.92 -10.25 -23.33
C GLU A 315 -11.73 -10.06 -22.36
N MET A 316 -10.72 -9.29 -22.77
CA MET A 316 -9.61 -8.93 -21.89
C MET A 316 -10.08 -8.14 -20.66
N LEU A 317 -11.04 -7.21 -20.80
CA LEU A 317 -11.65 -6.50 -19.68
C LEU A 317 -12.41 -7.43 -18.73
N LEU A 318 -13.15 -8.40 -19.25
CA LEU A 318 -13.87 -9.40 -18.47
C LEU A 318 -12.94 -10.33 -17.69
N LEU A 319 -11.70 -10.52 -18.18
CA LEU A 319 -10.67 -11.30 -17.47
C LEU A 319 -10.04 -10.55 -16.28
N VAL A 320 -10.23 -9.23 -16.15
CA VAL A 320 -9.63 -8.45 -15.04
C VAL A 320 -10.05 -8.95 -13.66
N PRO A 321 -11.35 -9.19 -13.35
CA PRO A 321 -11.76 -9.74 -12.06
C PRO A 321 -11.17 -11.13 -11.79
N ILE A 322 -11.12 -11.99 -12.81
CA ILE A 322 -10.54 -13.33 -12.72
C ILE A 322 -9.04 -13.24 -12.43
N GLY A 323 -8.33 -12.34 -13.10
CA GLY A 323 -6.92 -12.08 -12.85
C GLY A 323 -6.65 -11.59 -11.43
N ILE A 324 -7.51 -10.71 -10.89
CA ILE A 324 -7.41 -10.24 -9.50
C ILE A 324 -7.59 -11.43 -8.54
N LEU A 325 -8.61 -12.26 -8.73
CA LEU A 325 -8.86 -13.46 -7.91
C LEU A 325 -7.68 -14.44 -8.00
N PHE A 326 -7.13 -14.66 -9.19
CA PHE A 326 -5.95 -15.51 -9.39
C PHE A 326 -4.74 -15.01 -8.60
N VAL A 327 -4.45 -13.71 -8.67
CA VAL A 327 -3.33 -13.10 -7.94
C VAL A 327 -3.56 -13.17 -6.44
N CYS A 328 -4.76 -12.87 -5.97
CA CYS A 328 -5.11 -12.95 -4.53
C CYS A 328 -5.00 -14.38 -4.01
N ALA A 329 -5.58 -15.35 -4.71
CA ALA A 329 -5.54 -16.76 -4.32
C ALA A 329 -4.10 -17.32 -4.36
N GLY A 330 -3.35 -17.05 -5.42
CA GLY A 330 -1.95 -17.48 -5.55
C GLY A 330 -1.06 -16.90 -4.45
N SER A 331 -1.19 -15.60 -4.17
CA SER A 331 -0.46 -14.93 -3.10
C SER A 331 -0.83 -15.49 -1.72
N TRP A 332 -2.12 -15.75 -1.49
CA TRP A 332 -2.60 -16.35 -0.26
C TRP A 332 -2.04 -17.76 -0.05
N LEU A 333 -2.07 -18.61 -1.09
CA LEU A 333 -1.54 -19.96 -1.05
C LEU A 333 -0.02 -19.99 -0.76
N ILE A 334 0.77 -19.17 -1.44
CA ILE A 334 2.22 -19.07 -1.20
C ILE A 334 2.48 -18.61 0.24
N SER A 335 1.75 -17.58 0.70
CA SER A 335 1.90 -17.07 2.07
C SER A 335 1.49 -18.09 3.11
N TYR A 336 0.42 -18.84 2.87
CA TYR A 336 -0.04 -19.92 3.76
C TYR A 336 0.98 -21.05 3.81
N PHE A 337 1.55 -21.43 2.69
CA PHE A 337 2.64 -22.40 2.63
C PHE A 337 3.85 -21.95 3.47
N CYS A 338 4.33 -20.71 3.26
CA CYS A 338 5.41 -20.15 4.06
C CYS A 338 5.08 -20.10 5.56
N TYR A 339 3.81 -19.83 5.90
CA TYR A 339 3.35 -19.82 7.30
C TYR A 339 3.39 -21.20 7.94
N LYS A 340 3.05 -22.25 7.19
CA LYS A 340 2.98 -23.62 7.70
C LYS A 340 4.33 -24.34 7.77
N VAL A 341 5.25 -24.02 6.86
CA VAL A 341 6.53 -24.73 6.71
C VAL A 341 7.66 -23.96 7.41
N PRO A 342 8.18 -24.44 8.54
CA PRO A 342 9.41 -23.88 9.12
C PRO A 342 10.63 -24.13 8.22
N PRO A 343 11.57 -23.18 8.10
CA PRO A 343 11.64 -21.85 8.70
C PRO A 343 11.03 -20.72 7.84
N LEU A 344 10.27 -21.05 6.78
CA LEU A 344 9.81 -20.10 5.75
C LEU A 344 8.94 -18.95 6.31
N GLY A 345 8.37 -19.10 7.50
CA GLY A 345 7.61 -18.04 8.15
C GLY A 345 8.41 -16.75 8.35
N ILE A 346 9.73 -16.81 8.42
CA ILE A 346 10.59 -15.63 8.49
C ILE A 346 10.44 -14.78 7.23
N LEU A 347 10.24 -15.41 6.06
CA LEU A 347 10.12 -14.75 4.76
C LEU A 347 8.81 -13.95 4.59
N ILE A 348 7.84 -14.20 5.46
CA ILE A 348 6.58 -13.46 5.52
C ILE A 348 6.42 -12.67 6.82
N GLY A 349 7.53 -12.40 7.53
CA GLY A 349 7.55 -11.66 8.79
C GLY A 349 6.87 -12.38 9.96
N ARG A 350 6.63 -13.69 9.86
CA ARG A 350 5.97 -14.54 10.87
C ARG A 350 6.83 -15.75 11.21
N PRO A 351 7.82 -15.63 12.12
CA PRO A 351 8.66 -16.76 12.51
C PRO A 351 7.78 -17.93 13.01
N ASN A 352 7.97 -19.11 12.40
CA ASN A 352 7.30 -20.33 12.80
C ASN A 352 7.73 -20.69 14.24
N GLY A 353 6.79 -21.02 15.11
CA GLY A 353 7.06 -21.38 16.53
C GLY A 353 6.46 -20.42 17.55
N LYS A 354 6.04 -19.22 17.15
CA LYS A 354 5.12 -18.44 17.98
C LYS A 354 3.70 -18.84 17.61
N LYS A 355 3.12 -19.81 18.36
CA LYS A 355 1.66 -19.98 18.36
C LYS A 355 1.07 -18.56 18.44
N LEU A 356 0.10 -18.27 17.58
CA LEU A 356 -0.72 -17.07 17.69
C LEU A 356 -1.30 -17.04 19.11
N GLN A 357 -0.57 -16.49 20.05
CA GLN A 357 -1.20 -15.91 21.20
C GLN A 357 -1.91 -14.69 20.61
N PHE A 358 -3.19 -14.89 20.26
CA PHE A 358 -4.14 -13.79 20.20
C PHE A 358 -3.97 -13.10 21.55
N SER A 359 -3.12 -12.09 21.53
CA SER A 359 -2.83 -11.31 22.71
C SER A 359 -4.16 -10.80 23.21
N LYS A 360 -4.48 -11.06 24.48
CA LYS A 360 -5.54 -10.44 25.27
C LYS A 360 -5.62 -8.90 25.10
N LYS A 361 -4.66 -8.31 24.39
CA LYS A 361 -4.64 -6.90 24.01
C LYS A 361 -5.67 -6.47 22.96
N LEU A 362 -6.35 -7.39 22.29
CA LEU A 362 -7.49 -7.08 21.42
C LEU A 362 -8.83 -7.08 22.19
N GLU A 363 -8.85 -7.42 23.47
CA GLU A 363 -10.01 -7.20 24.33
C GLU A 363 -10.31 -5.71 24.54
N PHE A 364 -9.37 -4.81 24.23
CA PHE A 364 -9.59 -3.36 24.23
C PHE A 364 -10.57 -2.85 23.15
N PHE A 365 -10.98 -3.71 22.24
CA PHE A 365 -12.01 -3.41 21.22
C PHE A 365 -13.40 -3.98 21.54
N ARG A 366 -13.62 -4.46 22.78
CA ARG A 366 -14.94 -4.77 23.33
C ARG A 366 -15.59 -3.52 24.00
#